data_e3b948906d7a43a6d6451c60f4886c2f
#
_entry.id   e3b948906d7a43a6d6451c60f4886c2f
#
_cell.length_a   1.000
_cell.length_b   1.000
_cell.length_c   1.000
_cell.angle_alpha   90.00
_cell.angle_beta   90.00
_cell.angle_gamma   90.00
#
_symmetry.space_group_name_H-M   'P 1'
#
loop_
_entity.id
_entity.type
_entity.pdbx_description
1 polymer ?
#
loop_
_entity_poly.entity_id
_entity_poly.type
_entity_poly.pdbx_seq_one_letter_code
_entity_poly.pdbx_strand_id
1 'polypeptide(L)'
;MKILLAEDQAMVRGALAALLSMENNFEITQAEDGDKAWKLLKQQEFDILLTDIEMPGRSGLELAQYLISQHSKTKIIIITTFGRLGYIRRAIDMGVSGFLLKDSPSNELIQAIYRISEGKRVIDGELAMMALGETDPLNDKERRALRLASEGKTTAEIANTLHLSEGTVRNYLSEAIAKLNAANRVDAARIARQKGWI
;
A
#
# COMPACT_ATOMS: atom_id res chain seq x y z
N MET A 1 22.75 -4.57 0.60
CA MET A 1 21.33 -4.75 0.25
C MET A 1 20.70 -3.38 0.15
N LYS A 2 20.14 -3.03 -1.03
CA LYS A 2 19.53 -1.72 -1.30
C LYS A 2 18.07 -1.74 -0.90
N ILE A 3 17.69 -0.87 0.03
CA ILE A 3 16.33 -0.79 0.57
C ILE A 3 15.75 0.58 0.24
N LEU A 4 14.61 0.61 -0.43
CA LEU A 4 13.79 1.80 -0.57
C LEU A 4 12.79 1.86 0.58
N LEU A 5 12.92 2.86 1.44
CA LEU A 5 12.00 3.15 2.53
C LEU A 5 11.03 4.26 2.10
N ALA A 6 9.76 3.93 1.94
CA ALA A 6 8.68 4.86 1.60
C ALA A 6 7.75 5.05 2.80
N GLU A 7 7.72 6.27 3.34
CA GLU A 7 6.99 6.63 4.58
C GLU A 7 6.74 8.14 4.56
N ASP A 8 5.51 8.57 4.73
CA ASP A 8 5.16 10.00 4.67
C ASP A 8 5.45 10.75 5.98
N GLN A 9 5.37 10.06 7.12
CA GLN A 9 5.62 10.65 8.43
C GLN A 9 7.13 10.83 8.65
N ALA A 10 7.61 12.07 8.60
CA ALA A 10 9.03 12.40 8.65
C ALA A 10 9.76 11.81 9.89
N MET A 11 9.10 11.81 11.06
CA MET A 11 9.68 11.26 12.29
C MET A 11 9.83 9.74 12.19
N VAL A 12 8.80 9.02 11.72
CA VAL A 12 8.82 7.56 11.56
C VAL A 12 9.85 7.17 10.52
N ARG A 13 9.84 7.85 9.36
CA ARG A 13 10.83 7.62 8.30
C ARG A 13 12.26 7.80 8.80
N GLY A 14 12.52 8.88 9.54
CA GLY A 14 13.85 9.15 10.12
C GLY A 14 14.29 8.10 11.12
N ALA A 15 13.39 7.66 12.00
CA ALA A 15 13.67 6.62 12.99
C ALA A 15 13.96 5.26 12.32
N LEU A 16 13.13 4.85 11.36
CA LEU A 16 13.35 3.61 10.61
C LEU A 16 14.64 3.65 9.80
N ALA A 17 14.92 4.77 9.13
CA ALA A 17 16.17 4.93 8.38
C ALA A 17 17.41 4.84 9.29
N ALA A 18 17.38 5.51 10.45
CA ALA A 18 18.45 5.43 11.42
C ALA A 18 18.67 4.00 11.94
N LEU A 19 17.57 3.33 12.34
CA LEU A 19 17.61 1.94 12.79
C LEU A 19 18.22 1.00 11.74
N LEU A 20 17.73 1.07 10.52
CA LEU A 20 18.19 0.19 9.43
C LEU A 20 19.63 0.50 9.01
N SER A 21 20.06 1.76 9.11
CA SER A 21 21.44 2.16 8.81
C SER A 21 22.46 1.68 9.84
N MET A 22 22.03 1.16 11.00
CA MET A 22 22.93 0.49 11.95
C MET A 22 23.42 -0.87 11.43
N GLU A 23 22.71 -1.45 10.47
CA GLU A 23 23.12 -2.68 9.80
C GLU A 23 24.11 -2.36 8.66
N ASN A 24 25.36 -2.80 8.79
CA ASN A 24 26.45 -2.49 7.83
C ASN A 24 26.15 -2.91 6.37
N ASN A 25 25.22 -3.84 6.19
CA ASN A 25 24.88 -4.40 4.88
C ASN A 25 23.68 -3.71 4.20
N PHE A 26 23.07 -2.70 4.84
CA PHE A 26 21.89 -2.01 4.32
C PHE A 26 22.25 -0.63 3.77
N GLU A 27 21.82 -0.36 2.54
CA GLU A 27 21.90 0.94 1.89
C GLU A 27 20.47 1.48 1.77
N ILE A 28 20.16 2.54 2.53
CA ILE A 28 18.79 3.05 2.67
C ILE A 28 18.57 4.26 1.78
N THR A 29 17.64 4.16 0.86
CA THR A 29 17.10 5.30 0.11
C THR A 29 15.72 5.64 0.64
N GLN A 30 15.45 6.92 0.91
CA GLN A 30 14.20 7.38 1.50
C GLN A 30 13.30 8.05 0.47
N ALA A 31 11.98 7.80 0.58
CA ALA A 31 10.94 8.51 -0.15
C ALA A 31 9.87 8.99 0.85
N GLU A 32 9.46 10.25 0.71
CA GLU A 32 8.51 10.91 1.62
C GLU A 32 7.05 10.78 1.18
N ASP A 33 6.82 10.19 0.02
CA ASP A 33 5.49 9.90 -0.53
C ASP A 33 5.58 8.78 -1.59
N GLY A 34 4.41 8.29 -1.99
CA GLY A 34 4.33 7.21 -2.96
C GLY A 34 4.74 7.59 -4.38
N ASP A 35 4.62 8.85 -4.77
CA ASP A 35 5.02 9.30 -6.11
C ASP A 35 6.54 9.42 -6.23
N LYS A 36 7.21 9.85 -5.17
CA LYS A 36 8.68 9.86 -5.09
C LYS A 36 9.23 8.45 -5.06
N ALA A 37 8.62 7.56 -4.27
CA ALA A 37 8.99 6.15 -4.25
C ALA A 37 8.84 5.52 -5.64
N TRP A 38 7.73 5.76 -6.33
CA TRP A 38 7.48 5.25 -7.66
C TRP A 38 8.51 5.75 -8.70
N LYS A 39 8.91 7.05 -8.64
CA LYS A 39 9.97 7.59 -9.50
C LYS A 39 11.29 6.87 -9.26
N LEU A 40 11.68 6.65 -8.00
CA LEU A 40 12.90 5.94 -7.63
C LEU A 40 12.89 4.48 -8.13
N LEU A 41 11.77 3.78 -7.98
CA LEU A 41 11.60 2.40 -8.47
C LEU A 41 11.72 2.29 -10.01
N LYS A 42 11.47 3.36 -10.74
CA LYS A 42 11.66 3.41 -12.21
C LYS A 42 13.10 3.74 -12.63
N GLN A 43 13.87 4.38 -11.75
CA GLN A 43 15.20 4.87 -12.05
C GLN A 43 16.30 3.88 -11.68
N GLN A 44 16.08 3.07 -10.65
CA GLN A 44 17.07 2.13 -10.14
C GLN A 44 16.41 0.89 -9.52
N GLU A 45 17.20 -0.17 -9.42
CA GLU A 45 16.78 -1.42 -8.79
C GLU A 45 17.04 -1.39 -7.28
N PHE A 46 16.09 -1.96 -6.53
CA PHE A 46 16.19 -2.18 -5.10
C PHE A 46 16.01 -3.67 -4.80
N ASP A 47 16.69 -4.15 -3.76
CA ASP A 47 16.48 -5.51 -3.26
C ASP A 47 15.15 -5.60 -2.50
N ILE A 48 14.83 -4.54 -1.74
CA ILE A 48 13.63 -4.46 -0.92
C ILE A 48 12.94 -3.09 -1.09
N LEU A 49 11.62 -3.11 -1.22
CA LEU A 49 10.74 -1.98 -0.96
C LEU A 49 10.13 -2.20 0.44
N LEU A 50 10.46 -1.31 1.38
CA LEU A 50 9.83 -1.21 2.69
C LEU A 50 8.90 0.00 2.65
N THR A 51 7.58 -0.21 2.70
CA THR A 51 6.62 0.86 2.44
C THR A 51 5.48 0.88 3.45
N ASP A 52 5.07 2.09 3.85
CA ASP A 52 3.75 2.28 4.46
C ASP A 52 2.65 2.05 3.42
N ILE A 53 1.44 1.81 3.88
CA ILE A 53 0.25 1.67 3.03
C ILE A 53 -0.29 3.04 2.64
N GLU A 54 -0.56 3.89 3.64
CA GLU A 54 -1.26 5.16 3.46
C GLU A 54 -0.26 6.31 3.32
N MET A 55 0.01 6.71 2.09
CA MET A 55 0.89 7.83 1.76
C MET A 55 0.22 8.75 0.73
N PRO A 56 0.58 10.05 0.71
CA PRO A 56 0.20 10.94 -0.38
C PRO A 56 0.64 10.42 -1.75
N GLY A 57 -0.15 10.69 -2.77
CA GLY A 57 0.08 10.18 -4.11
C GLY A 57 -0.29 8.70 -4.22
N ARG A 58 0.67 7.83 -4.52
CA ARG A 58 0.46 6.37 -4.59
C ARG A 58 0.55 5.73 -3.23
N SER A 59 -0.37 4.81 -2.95
CA SER A 59 -0.31 3.96 -1.77
C SER A 59 0.78 2.89 -1.89
N GLY A 60 1.25 2.36 -0.75
CA GLY A 60 2.19 1.24 -0.74
C GLY A 60 1.69 0.00 -1.48
N LEU A 61 0.36 -0.23 -1.46
CA LEU A 61 -0.24 -1.32 -2.24
C LEU A 61 -0.20 -1.08 -3.75
N GLU A 62 -0.30 0.16 -4.21
CA GLU A 62 -0.13 0.49 -5.64
C GLU A 62 1.32 0.36 -6.09
N LEU A 63 2.28 0.68 -5.23
CA LEU A 63 3.70 0.42 -5.48
C LEU A 63 3.98 -1.08 -5.57
N ALA A 64 3.40 -1.87 -4.66
CA ALA A 64 3.49 -3.34 -4.67
C ALA A 64 2.92 -3.92 -5.97
N GLN A 65 1.71 -3.49 -6.35
CA GLN A 65 1.06 -3.94 -7.58
C GLN A 65 1.89 -3.59 -8.83
N TYR A 66 2.50 -2.41 -8.87
CA TYR A 66 3.40 -2.01 -9.95
C TYR A 66 4.59 -2.98 -10.06
N LEU A 67 5.32 -3.23 -8.98
CA LEU A 67 6.48 -4.13 -8.98
C LEU A 67 6.11 -5.55 -9.40
N ILE A 68 4.99 -6.06 -8.93
CA ILE A 68 4.48 -7.39 -9.29
C ILE A 68 4.13 -7.45 -10.78
N SER A 69 3.46 -6.42 -11.30
CA SER A 69 3.11 -6.34 -12.73
C SER A 69 4.33 -6.28 -13.66
N GLN A 70 5.44 -5.73 -13.17
CA GLN A 70 6.72 -5.68 -13.89
C GLN A 70 7.57 -6.95 -13.69
N HIS A 71 7.08 -7.97 -12.99
CA HIS A 71 7.85 -9.16 -12.61
C HIS A 71 9.18 -8.81 -11.92
N SER A 72 9.19 -7.73 -11.13
CA SER A 72 10.37 -7.26 -10.43
C SER A 72 10.88 -8.29 -9.42
N LYS A 73 12.20 -8.36 -9.26
CA LYS A 73 12.84 -9.17 -8.22
C LYS A 73 12.80 -8.51 -6.84
N THR A 74 12.45 -7.23 -6.76
CA THR A 74 12.34 -6.46 -5.52
C THR A 74 11.37 -7.14 -4.57
N LYS A 75 11.82 -7.48 -3.36
CA LYS A 75 10.97 -8.00 -2.30
C LYS A 75 10.15 -6.87 -1.69
N ILE A 76 8.88 -7.12 -1.39
CA ILE A 76 7.97 -6.10 -0.93
C ILE A 76 7.61 -6.37 0.52
N ILE A 77 7.90 -5.42 1.39
CA ILE A 77 7.55 -5.43 2.82
C ILE A 77 6.62 -4.24 3.06
N ILE A 78 5.44 -4.52 3.54
CA ILE A 78 4.49 -3.49 3.98
C ILE A 78 4.60 -3.35 5.49
N ILE A 79 4.68 -2.10 5.96
CA ILE A 79 4.61 -1.75 7.38
C ILE A 79 3.42 -0.83 7.61
N THR A 80 2.69 -1.03 8.71
CA THR A 80 1.51 -0.20 9.01
C THR A 80 1.31 -0.06 10.52
N THR A 81 0.69 1.02 10.95
CA THR A 81 0.29 1.20 12.36
C THR A 81 -0.94 0.41 12.73
N PHE A 82 -1.86 0.23 11.77
CA PHE A 82 -3.10 -0.52 11.97
C PHE A 82 -3.39 -1.39 10.75
N GLY A 83 -3.62 -2.68 11.01
CA GLY A 83 -4.04 -3.61 9.98
C GLY A 83 -5.52 -3.46 9.66
N ARG A 84 -5.92 -2.52 8.77
CA ARG A 84 -7.27 -2.59 8.21
C ARG A 84 -7.40 -3.88 7.40
N LEU A 85 -8.43 -4.67 7.68
CA LEU A 85 -8.62 -6.02 7.14
C LEU A 85 -8.45 -6.10 5.63
N GLY A 86 -8.98 -5.13 4.90
CA GLY A 86 -8.90 -5.08 3.44
C GLY A 86 -7.47 -4.88 2.91
N TYR A 87 -6.64 -4.11 3.60
CA TYR A 87 -5.24 -3.92 3.20
C TYR A 87 -4.41 -5.18 3.40
N ILE A 88 -4.59 -5.84 4.55
CA ILE A 88 -3.89 -7.09 4.87
C ILE A 88 -4.24 -8.16 3.83
N ARG A 89 -5.52 -8.37 3.59
CA ARG A 89 -6.00 -9.36 2.62
C ARG A 89 -5.42 -9.10 1.24
N ARG A 90 -5.52 -7.86 0.74
CA ARG A 90 -4.97 -7.48 -0.57
C ARG A 90 -3.47 -7.69 -0.67
N ALA A 91 -2.71 -7.32 0.36
CA ALA A 91 -1.27 -7.54 0.39
C ALA A 91 -0.92 -9.04 0.31
N ILE A 92 -1.65 -9.86 1.06
CA ILE A 92 -1.48 -11.33 1.06
C ILE A 92 -1.83 -11.92 -0.30
N ASP A 93 -2.97 -11.54 -0.88
CA ASP A 93 -3.45 -12.03 -2.17
C ASP A 93 -2.51 -11.60 -3.32
N MET A 94 -1.91 -10.40 -3.25
CA MET A 94 -0.88 -9.95 -4.19
C MET A 94 0.45 -10.69 -4.04
N GLY A 95 0.67 -11.41 -2.94
CA GLY A 95 1.90 -12.17 -2.73
C GLY A 95 3.08 -11.34 -2.24
N VAL A 96 2.86 -10.25 -1.48
CA VAL A 96 3.95 -9.48 -0.86
C VAL A 96 4.84 -10.39 0.01
N SER A 97 6.11 -10.03 0.13
CA SER A 97 7.10 -10.83 0.86
C SER A 97 6.98 -10.68 2.38
N GLY A 98 6.53 -9.49 2.84
CA GLY A 98 6.35 -9.20 4.27
C GLY A 98 5.17 -8.28 4.53
N PHE A 99 4.55 -8.47 5.71
CA PHE A 99 3.54 -7.58 6.25
C PHE A 99 3.70 -7.50 7.77
N LEU A 100 4.09 -6.32 8.28
CA LEU A 100 4.49 -6.09 9.65
C LEU A 100 3.77 -4.87 10.26
N LEU A 101 3.67 -4.85 11.58
CA LEU A 101 3.19 -3.68 12.32
C LEU A 101 4.35 -2.72 12.63
N LYS A 102 4.09 -1.41 12.60
CA LYS A 102 5.09 -0.36 12.94
C LYS A 102 5.43 -0.33 14.43
N ASP A 103 4.58 -0.88 15.28
CA ASP A 103 4.76 -1.01 16.73
C ASP A 103 5.48 -2.30 17.13
N SER A 104 5.79 -3.18 16.18
CA SER A 104 6.62 -4.36 16.44
C SER A 104 8.02 -3.96 16.93
N PRO A 105 8.64 -4.78 17.80
CA PRO A 105 10.01 -4.55 18.23
C PRO A 105 10.98 -4.39 17.05
N SER A 106 11.89 -3.43 17.15
CA SER A 106 12.82 -3.07 16.06
C SER A 106 13.69 -4.24 15.56
N ASN A 107 14.06 -5.16 16.45
CA ASN A 107 14.79 -6.38 16.09
C ASN A 107 13.96 -7.33 15.21
N GLU A 108 12.64 -7.35 15.36
CA GLU A 108 11.76 -8.18 14.52
C GLU A 108 11.74 -7.67 13.08
N LEU A 109 11.72 -6.36 12.86
CA LEU A 109 11.81 -5.78 11.51
C LEU A 109 13.13 -6.19 10.84
N ILE A 110 14.27 -6.07 11.52
CA ILE A 110 15.58 -6.45 10.97
C ILE A 110 15.61 -7.95 10.63
N GLN A 111 15.15 -8.80 11.55
CA GLN A 111 15.06 -10.24 11.30
C GLN A 111 14.13 -10.59 10.14
N ALA A 112 12.99 -9.89 10.03
CA ALA A 112 12.06 -10.08 8.92
C ALA A 112 12.73 -9.74 7.58
N ILE A 113 13.47 -8.63 7.51
CA ILE A 113 14.21 -8.22 6.31
C ILE A 113 15.22 -9.31 5.90
N TYR A 114 16.01 -9.84 6.82
CA TYR A 114 16.95 -10.93 6.51
C TYR A 114 16.23 -12.19 6.03
N ARG A 115 15.18 -12.63 6.72
CA ARG A 115 14.40 -13.81 6.31
C ARG A 115 13.76 -13.64 4.93
N ILE A 116 13.29 -12.44 4.61
CA ILE A 116 12.70 -12.11 3.31
C ILE A 116 13.77 -12.07 2.22
N SER A 117 14.97 -11.57 2.51
CA SER A 117 16.10 -11.61 1.57
C SER A 117 16.50 -13.05 1.19
N GLU A 118 16.33 -14.00 2.11
CA GLU A 118 16.50 -15.43 1.88
C GLU A 118 15.33 -16.09 1.12
N GLY A 119 14.33 -15.31 0.73
CA GLY A 119 13.16 -15.80 -0.02
C GLY A 119 12.01 -16.32 0.84
N LYS A 120 12.06 -16.19 2.17
CA LYS A 120 10.94 -16.54 3.06
C LYS A 120 9.88 -15.44 3.03
N ARG A 121 8.64 -15.81 3.34
CA ARG A 121 7.57 -14.83 3.61
C ARG A 121 7.44 -14.62 5.12
N VAL A 122 7.22 -13.36 5.52
CA VAL A 122 7.03 -12.98 6.92
C VAL A 122 5.75 -12.15 7.02
N ILE A 123 4.72 -12.74 7.60
CA ILE A 123 3.45 -12.06 7.88
C ILE A 123 3.20 -12.22 9.37
N ASP A 124 2.89 -11.12 10.03
CA ASP A 124 2.50 -11.16 11.44
C ASP A 124 1.30 -12.08 11.65
N GLY A 125 1.31 -12.90 12.70
CA GLY A 125 0.30 -13.92 12.93
C GLY A 125 -1.08 -13.35 13.21
N GLU A 126 -1.18 -12.25 13.94
CA GLU A 126 -2.45 -11.56 14.21
C GLU A 126 -3.02 -10.99 12.91
N LEU A 127 -2.17 -10.35 12.10
CA LEU A 127 -2.56 -9.82 10.79
C LEU A 127 -3.02 -10.93 9.84
N ALA A 128 -2.36 -12.07 9.85
CA ALA A 128 -2.76 -13.22 9.06
C ALA A 128 -4.16 -13.75 9.44
N MET A 129 -4.45 -13.84 10.74
CA MET A 129 -5.77 -14.22 11.24
C MET A 129 -6.85 -13.21 10.87
N MET A 130 -6.54 -11.92 10.98
CA MET A 130 -7.45 -10.85 10.56
C MET A 130 -7.77 -10.90 9.05
N ALA A 131 -6.83 -11.31 8.21
CA ALA A 131 -7.02 -11.42 6.77
C ALA A 131 -8.07 -12.47 6.34
N LEU A 132 -8.47 -13.37 7.21
CA LEU A 132 -9.55 -14.35 6.96
C LEU A 132 -10.95 -13.73 6.94
N GLY A 133 -11.08 -12.42 7.20
CA GLY A 133 -12.33 -11.67 7.21
C GLY A 133 -12.97 -11.43 5.83
N GLU A 134 -13.82 -10.41 5.76
CA GLU A 134 -14.60 -10.05 4.56
C GLU A 134 -13.74 -9.80 3.31
N THR A 135 -14.23 -10.25 2.17
CA THR A 135 -13.59 -10.03 0.86
C THR A 135 -13.92 -8.62 0.35
N ASP A 136 -12.92 -7.90 -0.20
CA ASP A 136 -13.13 -6.62 -0.88
C ASP A 136 -13.91 -6.84 -2.18
N PRO A 137 -15.12 -6.28 -2.33
CA PRO A 137 -15.92 -6.45 -3.52
C PRO A 137 -15.53 -5.52 -4.66
N LEU A 138 -14.66 -4.52 -4.40
CA LEU A 138 -14.29 -3.49 -5.37
C LEU A 138 -13.16 -3.98 -6.28
N ASN A 139 -13.28 -3.71 -7.58
CA ASN A 139 -12.15 -3.84 -8.49
C ASN A 139 -11.22 -2.61 -8.40
N ASP A 140 -10.03 -2.69 -9.02
CA ASP A 140 -9.02 -1.63 -8.93
C ASP A 140 -9.48 -0.28 -9.51
N LYS A 141 -10.32 -0.29 -10.55
CA LYS A 141 -10.82 0.93 -11.19
C LYS A 141 -11.86 1.62 -10.32
N GLU A 142 -12.78 0.85 -9.76
CA GLU A 142 -13.79 1.32 -8.80
C GLU A 142 -13.13 1.90 -7.55
N ARG A 143 -12.14 1.19 -7.02
CA ARG A 143 -11.38 1.60 -5.84
C ARG A 143 -10.64 2.92 -6.05
N ARG A 144 -9.94 3.07 -7.19
CA ARG A 144 -9.24 4.32 -7.51
C ARG A 144 -10.22 5.49 -7.67
N ALA A 145 -11.33 5.29 -8.36
CA ALA A 145 -12.35 6.32 -8.53
C ALA A 145 -12.98 6.72 -7.18
N LEU A 146 -13.31 5.73 -6.33
CA LEU A 146 -13.91 5.97 -5.03
C LEU A 146 -12.93 6.66 -4.05
N ARG A 147 -11.63 6.31 -4.10
CA ARG A 147 -10.59 6.98 -3.31
C ARG A 147 -10.49 8.47 -3.67
N LEU A 148 -10.42 8.81 -4.96
CA LEU A 148 -10.37 10.19 -5.42
C LEU A 148 -11.66 10.97 -5.04
N ALA A 149 -12.82 10.29 -5.13
CA ALA A 149 -14.08 10.88 -4.66
C ALA A 149 -14.08 11.14 -3.15
N SER A 150 -13.43 10.28 -2.36
CA SER A 150 -13.28 10.44 -0.90
C SER A 150 -12.35 11.60 -0.51
N GLU A 151 -11.49 12.05 -1.42
CA GLU A 151 -10.64 13.24 -1.30
C GLU A 151 -11.38 14.54 -1.68
N GLY A 152 -12.68 14.43 -2.00
CA GLY A 152 -13.52 15.59 -2.37
C GLY A 152 -13.49 15.95 -3.85
N LYS A 153 -12.80 15.18 -4.70
CA LYS A 153 -12.71 15.47 -6.14
C LYS A 153 -14.06 15.30 -6.84
N THR A 154 -14.35 16.19 -7.77
CA THR A 154 -15.50 16.11 -8.68
C THR A 154 -15.30 15.00 -9.72
N THR A 155 -16.37 14.57 -10.35
CA THR A 155 -16.31 13.56 -11.44
C THR A 155 -15.38 13.99 -12.57
N ALA A 156 -15.39 15.29 -12.92
CA ALA A 156 -14.51 15.84 -13.95
C ALA A 156 -13.01 15.77 -13.55
N GLU A 157 -12.69 16.14 -12.32
CA GLU A 157 -11.31 16.04 -11.80
C GLU A 157 -10.82 14.60 -11.71
N ILE A 158 -11.70 13.66 -11.31
CA ILE A 158 -11.39 12.23 -11.30
C ILE A 158 -11.13 11.74 -12.73
N ALA A 159 -11.99 12.11 -13.69
CA ALA A 159 -11.84 11.73 -15.08
C ALA A 159 -10.49 12.22 -15.65
N ASN A 160 -10.13 13.47 -15.40
CA ASN A 160 -8.84 14.03 -15.79
C ASN A 160 -7.66 13.28 -15.12
N THR A 161 -7.74 13.01 -13.81
CA THR A 161 -6.67 12.31 -13.06
C THR A 161 -6.45 10.88 -13.55
N LEU A 162 -7.53 10.19 -13.93
CA LEU A 162 -7.49 8.80 -14.38
C LEU A 162 -7.38 8.64 -15.91
N HIS A 163 -7.36 9.74 -16.66
CA HIS A 163 -7.41 9.78 -18.14
C HIS A 163 -8.60 8.99 -18.70
N LEU A 164 -9.79 9.23 -18.16
CA LEU A 164 -11.06 8.59 -18.51
C LEU A 164 -12.12 9.62 -18.88
N SER A 165 -13.26 9.15 -19.48
CA SER A 165 -14.44 9.99 -19.62
C SER A 165 -15.20 10.11 -18.29
N GLU A 166 -15.91 11.23 -18.09
CA GLU A 166 -16.78 11.38 -16.93
C GLU A 166 -17.87 10.31 -16.83
N GLY A 167 -18.37 9.83 -17.98
CA GLY A 167 -19.33 8.73 -18.04
C GLY A 167 -18.76 7.45 -17.45
N THR A 168 -17.50 7.13 -17.78
CA THR A 168 -16.78 5.97 -17.22
C THR A 168 -16.60 6.09 -15.72
N VAL A 169 -16.21 7.29 -15.23
CA VAL A 169 -16.06 7.53 -13.79
C VAL A 169 -17.41 7.39 -13.06
N ARG A 170 -18.50 7.94 -13.61
CA ARG A 170 -19.85 7.75 -13.05
C ARG A 170 -20.22 6.28 -12.92
N ASN A 171 -19.94 5.47 -13.94
CA ASN A 171 -20.20 4.03 -13.89
C ASN A 171 -19.40 3.35 -12.77
N TYR A 172 -18.10 3.62 -12.64
CA TYR A 172 -17.28 3.03 -11.56
C TYR A 172 -17.77 3.42 -10.17
N LEU A 173 -18.16 4.68 -9.97
CA LEU A 173 -18.72 5.12 -8.69
C LEU A 173 -20.08 4.48 -8.41
N SER A 174 -20.95 4.33 -9.42
CA SER A 174 -22.25 3.68 -9.27
C SER A 174 -22.11 2.19 -8.93
N GLU A 175 -21.20 1.48 -9.61
CA GLU A 175 -20.89 0.08 -9.31
C GLU A 175 -20.33 -0.08 -7.88
N ALA A 176 -19.43 0.81 -7.47
CA ALA A 176 -18.89 0.80 -6.10
C ALA A 176 -20.00 1.02 -5.06
N ILE A 177 -20.91 1.98 -5.29
CA ILE A 177 -22.06 2.25 -4.41
C ILE A 177 -22.94 1.00 -4.30
N ALA A 178 -23.24 0.36 -5.42
CA ALA A 178 -24.08 -0.84 -5.44
C ALA A 178 -23.42 -2.02 -4.70
N LYS A 179 -22.14 -2.29 -4.97
CA LYS A 179 -21.38 -3.37 -4.33
C LYS A 179 -21.23 -3.21 -2.82
N LEU A 180 -21.16 -1.96 -2.36
CA LEU A 180 -21.05 -1.63 -0.94
C LEU A 180 -22.40 -1.48 -0.25
N ASN A 181 -23.49 -1.63 -1.00
CA ASN A 181 -24.86 -1.36 -0.54
C ASN A 181 -24.96 0.01 0.18
N ALA A 182 -24.30 1.02 -0.39
CA ALA A 182 -24.21 2.36 0.18
C ALA A 182 -25.30 3.28 -0.37
N ALA A 183 -25.68 4.30 0.41
CA ALA A 183 -26.71 5.27 0.02
C ALA A 183 -26.24 6.23 -1.08
N ASN A 184 -24.94 6.55 -1.11
CA ASN A 184 -24.32 7.47 -2.06
C ASN A 184 -22.78 7.31 -2.05
N ARG A 185 -22.09 8.08 -2.90
CA ARG A 185 -20.62 8.01 -3.02
C ARG A 185 -19.86 8.36 -1.73
N VAL A 186 -20.42 9.22 -0.88
CA VAL A 186 -19.80 9.61 0.39
C VAL A 186 -19.90 8.46 1.40
N ASP A 187 -21.06 7.84 1.47
CA ASP A 187 -21.28 6.66 2.30
C ASP A 187 -20.46 5.46 1.82
N ALA A 188 -20.39 5.23 0.51
CA ALA A 188 -19.53 4.21 -0.09
C ALA A 188 -18.05 4.41 0.29
N ALA A 189 -17.57 5.65 0.22
CA ALA A 189 -16.21 5.99 0.60
C ALA A 189 -15.96 5.77 2.10
N ARG A 190 -16.93 6.13 2.96
CA ARG A 190 -16.85 5.89 4.41
C ARG A 190 -16.75 4.39 4.72
N ILE A 191 -17.63 3.57 4.14
CA ILE A 191 -17.62 2.10 4.32
C ILE A 191 -16.30 1.51 3.83
N ALA A 192 -15.88 1.88 2.63
CA ALA A 192 -14.64 1.36 2.04
C ALA A 192 -13.40 1.74 2.87
N ARG A 193 -13.34 2.97 3.41
CA ARG A 193 -12.25 3.38 4.32
C ARG A 193 -12.26 2.60 5.63
N GLN A 194 -13.43 2.44 6.27
CA GLN A 194 -13.53 1.67 7.52
C GLN A 194 -13.06 0.23 7.37
N LYS A 195 -13.31 -0.36 6.20
CA LYS A 195 -12.90 -1.74 5.88
C LYS A 195 -11.48 -1.84 5.28
N GLY A 196 -10.81 -0.72 5.02
CA GLY A 196 -9.48 -0.69 4.40
C GLY A 196 -9.48 -1.12 2.94
N TRP A 197 -10.57 -0.88 2.21
CA TRP A 197 -10.66 -1.15 0.78
C TRP A 197 -10.19 0.03 -0.08
N ILE A 198 -10.17 1.24 0.49
CA ILE A 198 -9.59 2.48 -0.11
C ILE A 198 -8.78 3.25 0.91
#